data_d9931c4781d1682d0dfed1bc9ec6cfd1
#
_entry.id   d9931c4781d1682d0dfed1bc9ec6cfd1
#
_cell.length_a   1.000
_cell.length_b   1.000
_cell.length_c   1.000
_cell.angle_alpha   90.00
_cell.angle_beta   90.00
_cell.angle_gamma   90.00
#
_symmetry.space_group_name_H-M   'P 1'
#
loop_
_entity.id
_entity.type
_entity.pdbx_description
1 polymer ?
#
loop_
_entity_poly.entity_id
_entity_poly.type
_entity_poly.pdbx_seq_one_letter_code
_entity_poly.pdbx_strand_id
1 'polypeptide(L)'
;MTQSFVVLLVTMMTTLPTADLVDEMDHAADAEFVGRQLVVSWSPDGVVAQVSEVEQSGGMTMVKGSDHSVVIGQGKLIDDYGGAITYVEMTPTTPWRLWEGYEVVDGEQTPGADDSHTVDVLEEGHLRARFVLDEASSIPLSSEIFGGNGSLYRYTALIEVGPRDSAPMIDMTDMPPPEVREMAQDVALPASAGHYWRADSYVAVGGIQAFYTDGLFRFSVFELSRKTDGGSLADKPSVEMAGRGGYHRQYNPAAVTVLWRTADQSYVLIGDLPPDHLELVLIDLPAPNRANPLKRAWRWVFG
;
A
#
# COMPACT_ATOMS: atom_id res chain seq x y z
N MET A 1 -15.25 -9.39 -17.65
CA MET A 1 -14.17 -9.95 -16.81
C MET A 1 -13.67 -8.80 -15.93
N THR A 2 -14.16 -8.76 -14.71
CA THR A 2 -13.82 -7.71 -13.72
C THR A 2 -12.54 -8.14 -13.04
N GLN A 3 -11.40 -7.65 -13.50
CA GLN A 3 -10.16 -7.79 -12.75
C GLN A 3 -10.25 -6.85 -11.54
N SER A 4 -10.60 -7.42 -10.41
CA SER A 4 -10.43 -6.75 -9.12
C SER A 4 -8.94 -6.74 -8.84
N PHE A 5 -8.29 -5.57 -9.04
CA PHE A 5 -6.93 -5.36 -8.55
C PHE A 5 -6.98 -5.26 -7.03
N VAL A 6 -6.87 -6.40 -6.37
CA VAL A 6 -6.58 -6.43 -4.93
C VAL A 6 -5.07 -6.33 -4.80
N VAL A 7 -4.57 -5.11 -4.69
CA VAL A 7 -3.20 -4.90 -4.21
C VAL A 7 -3.24 -5.14 -2.71
N LEU A 8 -2.91 -6.34 -2.31
CA LEU A 8 -2.63 -6.64 -0.92
C LEU A 8 -1.27 -6.02 -0.61
N LEU A 9 -1.30 -4.85 0.00
CA LEU A 9 -0.10 -4.19 0.47
C LEU A 9 0.34 -4.91 1.74
N VAL A 10 1.21 -5.88 1.60
CA VAL A 10 1.99 -6.33 2.75
C VAL A 10 2.82 -5.13 3.16
N THR A 11 2.50 -4.57 4.31
CA THR A 11 3.31 -3.51 4.91
C THR A 11 4.63 -4.15 5.31
N MET A 12 5.53 -4.34 4.33
CA MET A 12 6.90 -4.62 4.65
C MET A 12 7.48 -3.34 5.20
N MET A 13 7.73 -3.37 6.47
CA MET A 13 8.58 -2.41 7.14
C MET A 13 9.96 -2.52 6.54
N THR A 14 10.28 -1.65 5.61
CA THR A 14 11.64 -1.48 5.15
C THR A 14 12.17 -0.21 5.77
N THR A 15 13.03 -0.39 6.75
CA THR A 15 14.02 0.55 7.31
C THR A 15 13.50 1.71 8.17
N LEU A 16 13.74 1.62 9.45
CA LEU A 16 13.62 2.67 10.46
C LEU A 16 14.92 3.49 10.59
N PRO A 17 14.88 4.76 11.04
CA PRO A 17 16.00 5.70 10.90
C PRO A 17 17.08 5.67 11.99
N THR A 18 16.96 4.86 13.03
CA THR A 18 18.07 4.66 13.97
C THR A 18 18.83 3.39 13.62
N ALA A 19 20.17 3.40 13.69
CA ALA A 19 20.99 2.26 13.32
C ALA A 19 20.59 0.98 14.08
N ASP A 20 20.23 1.09 15.35
CA ASP A 20 19.81 -0.04 16.18
C ASP A 20 18.45 -0.62 15.74
N LEU A 21 17.52 0.22 15.34
CA LEU A 21 16.20 -0.19 14.91
C LEU A 21 16.18 -0.72 13.46
N VAL A 22 17.08 -0.23 12.61
CA VAL A 22 17.34 -0.79 11.28
C VAL A 22 17.90 -2.21 11.39
N ASP A 23 18.85 -2.42 12.31
CA ASP A 23 19.40 -3.75 12.57
C ASP A 23 18.34 -4.72 13.11
N GLU A 24 17.43 -4.27 13.98
CA GLU A 24 16.31 -5.09 14.46
C GLU A 24 15.34 -5.49 13.34
N MET A 25 15.07 -4.61 12.41
CA MET A 25 14.16 -4.89 11.29
C MET A 25 14.79 -5.72 10.18
N ASP A 26 16.10 -5.59 9.97
CA ASP A 26 16.85 -6.52 9.12
C ASP A 26 16.78 -7.94 9.69
N HIS A 27 16.84 -8.09 11.03
CA HIS A 27 16.60 -9.38 11.70
C HIS A 27 15.15 -9.87 11.53
N ALA A 28 14.17 -8.98 11.59
CA ALA A 28 12.76 -9.33 11.33
C ALA A 28 12.55 -9.81 9.90
N ALA A 29 13.28 -9.27 8.92
CA ALA A 29 13.20 -9.71 7.53
C ALA A 29 13.70 -11.14 7.33
N ASP A 30 14.64 -11.59 8.18
CA ASP A 30 15.19 -12.96 8.16
C ASP A 30 14.36 -13.96 8.98
N ALA A 31 13.39 -13.51 9.75
CA ALA A 31 12.54 -14.37 10.56
C ALA A 31 11.74 -15.35 9.70
N GLU A 32 11.63 -16.59 10.15
CA GLU A 32 10.83 -17.63 9.49
C GLU A 32 9.61 -17.96 10.35
N PHE A 33 8.42 -17.63 9.85
CA PHE A 33 7.19 -17.94 10.54
C PHE A 33 6.01 -18.17 9.59
N VAL A 34 5.00 -18.84 10.11
CA VAL A 34 3.66 -18.91 9.53
C VAL A 34 2.67 -18.38 10.56
N GLY A 35 1.62 -17.74 10.10
CA GLY A 35 0.66 -17.16 11.01
C GLY A 35 -0.62 -16.73 10.34
N ARG A 36 -1.48 -16.10 11.13
CA ARG A 36 -2.68 -15.43 10.64
C ARG A 36 -2.63 -13.96 11.05
N GLN A 37 -2.92 -13.10 10.11
CA GLN A 37 -2.95 -11.66 10.30
C GLN A 37 -4.38 -11.14 10.24
N LEU A 38 -4.77 -10.35 11.23
CA LEU A 38 -5.99 -9.54 11.21
C LEU A 38 -5.61 -8.13 10.77
N VAL A 39 -6.30 -7.59 9.77
CA VAL A 39 -6.21 -6.17 9.39
C VAL A 39 -7.58 -5.54 9.53
N VAL A 40 -7.67 -4.43 10.28
CA VAL A 40 -8.88 -3.62 10.44
C VAL A 40 -8.57 -2.19 10.01
N SER A 41 -9.39 -1.63 9.15
CA SER A 41 -9.25 -0.23 8.72
C SER A 41 -10.54 0.56 8.98
N TRP A 42 -10.36 1.75 9.52
CA TRP A 42 -11.43 2.73 9.74
C TRP A 42 -11.32 3.84 8.70
N SER A 43 -12.36 4.02 7.93
CA SER A 43 -12.40 4.99 6.84
C SER A 43 -13.70 5.81 6.90
N PRO A 44 -13.80 6.91 6.16
CA PRO A 44 -15.05 7.64 6.01
C PRO A 44 -16.22 6.80 5.47
N ASP A 45 -15.92 5.69 4.78
CA ASP A 45 -16.92 4.78 4.20
C ASP A 45 -17.31 3.66 5.18
N GLY A 46 -16.71 3.61 6.37
CA GLY A 46 -16.98 2.62 7.41
C GLY A 46 -15.75 1.83 7.84
N VAL A 47 -16.00 0.73 8.55
CA VAL A 47 -14.97 -0.19 9.05
C VAL A 47 -14.94 -1.43 8.17
N VAL A 48 -13.74 -1.82 7.76
CA VAL A 48 -13.49 -3.06 7.02
C VAL A 48 -12.44 -3.89 7.76
N ALA A 49 -12.63 -5.21 7.77
CA ALA A 49 -11.71 -6.13 8.43
C ALA A 49 -11.48 -7.37 7.56
N GLN A 50 -10.28 -7.92 7.63
CA GLN A 50 -9.88 -9.13 6.92
C GLN A 50 -8.91 -9.93 7.77
N VAL A 51 -9.02 -11.25 7.67
CA VAL A 51 -8.02 -12.20 8.18
C VAL A 51 -7.38 -12.88 6.99
N SER A 52 -6.05 -12.94 6.99
CA SER A 52 -5.24 -13.59 5.95
C SER A 52 -4.24 -14.54 6.60
N GLU A 53 -3.85 -15.58 5.90
CA GLU A 53 -2.66 -16.36 6.25
C GLU A 53 -1.42 -15.59 5.83
N VAL A 54 -0.38 -15.60 6.67
CA VAL A 54 0.91 -14.95 6.40
C VAL A 54 2.01 -15.97 6.59
N GLU A 55 2.95 -15.98 5.68
CA GLU A 55 4.15 -16.79 5.76
C GLU A 55 5.35 -15.92 5.40
N GLN A 56 6.40 -15.97 6.22
CA GLN A 56 7.65 -15.23 5.97
C GLN A 56 8.83 -16.20 5.97
N SER A 57 9.71 -16.04 4.98
CA SER A 57 10.94 -16.82 4.89
C SER A 57 11.93 -16.18 3.91
N GLY A 58 13.21 -16.13 4.28
CA GLY A 58 14.30 -15.68 3.41
C GLY A 58 14.08 -14.29 2.82
N GLY A 59 13.55 -13.35 3.61
CA GLY A 59 13.28 -11.99 3.17
C GLY A 59 12.09 -11.85 2.20
N MET A 60 11.26 -12.89 2.09
CA MET A 60 10.01 -12.88 1.34
C MET A 60 8.83 -13.07 2.27
N THR A 61 7.74 -12.37 2.02
CA THR A 61 6.48 -12.53 2.72
C THR A 61 5.38 -12.91 1.75
N MET A 62 4.68 -13.99 2.05
CA MET A 62 3.47 -14.41 1.38
C MET A 62 2.25 -14.03 2.23
N VAL A 63 1.26 -13.42 1.60
CA VAL A 63 -0.05 -13.21 2.21
C VAL A 63 -1.10 -13.89 1.35
N LYS A 64 -1.89 -14.76 1.99
CA LYS A 64 -2.88 -15.58 1.32
C LYS A 64 -4.28 -15.29 1.85
N GLY A 65 -5.15 -14.84 0.94
CA GLY A 65 -6.58 -14.75 1.15
C GLY A 65 -7.31 -16.00 0.66
N SER A 66 -8.62 -15.90 0.49
CA SER A 66 -9.49 -17.02 0.07
C SER A 66 -9.24 -17.50 -1.36
N ASP A 67 -8.92 -16.60 -2.27
CA ASP A 67 -8.81 -16.81 -3.72
C ASP A 67 -7.63 -16.08 -4.36
N HIS A 68 -6.74 -15.55 -3.53
CA HIS A 68 -5.66 -14.68 -3.94
C HIS A 68 -4.49 -14.85 -2.98
N SER A 69 -3.29 -14.99 -3.52
CA SER A 69 -2.05 -14.95 -2.75
C SER A 69 -1.03 -14.02 -3.41
N VAL A 70 -0.29 -13.30 -2.57
CA VAL A 70 0.77 -12.41 -3.02
C VAL A 70 2.04 -12.74 -2.26
N VAL A 71 3.16 -12.85 -2.99
CA VAL A 71 4.49 -12.95 -2.39
C VAL A 71 5.29 -11.74 -2.80
N ILE A 72 5.89 -11.10 -1.82
CA ILE A 72 6.70 -9.90 -2.01
C ILE A 72 8.02 -10.06 -1.27
N GLY A 73 9.10 -9.65 -1.87
CA GLY A 73 10.42 -9.57 -1.23
C GLY A 73 11.55 -9.73 -2.24
N GLN A 74 12.75 -9.33 -1.84
CA GLN A 74 13.97 -9.44 -2.65
C GLN A 74 13.82 -8.90 -4.09
N GLY A 75 13.07 -7.79 -4.28
CA GLY A 75 12.81 -7.24 -5.61
C GLY A 75 11.84 -8.06 -6.47
N LYS A 76 11.09 -8.98 -5.88
CA LYS A 76 10.13 -9.84 -6.58
C LYS A 76 8.72 -9.57 -6.08
N LEU A 77 7.76 -9.62 -6.99
CA LEU A 77 6.34 -9.66 -6.72
C LEU A 77 5.74 -10.82 -7.49
N ILE A 78 5.11 -11.73 -6.77
CA ILE A 78 4.35 -12.84 -7.37
C ILE A 78 2.92 -12.70 -6.90
N ASP A 79 2.01 -12.58 -7.85
CA ASP A 79 0.58 -12.43 -7.61
C ASP A 79 -0.15 -13.60 -8.25
N ASP A 80 -0.81 -14.42 -7.44
CA ASP A 80 -1.66 -15.52 -7.88
C ASP A 80 -3.13 -15.20 -7.57
N TYR A 81 -3.87 -14.91 -8.61
CA TYR A 81 -5.31 -14.69 -8.54
C TYR A 81 -6.07 -15.78 -9.28
N GLY A 82 -6.67 -16.71 -8.53
CA GLY A 82 -7.48 -17.79 -9.09
C GLY A 82 -6.73 -18.69 -10.08
N GLY A 83 -5.44 -18.91 -9.89
CA GLY A 83 -4.56 -19.68 -10.76
C GLY A 83 -3.95 -18.89 -11.93
N ALA A 84 -4.23 -17.58 -12.03
CA ALA A 84 -3.54 -16.68 -12.96
C ALA A 84 -2.34 -16.06 -12.24
N ILE A 85 -1.15 -16.57 -12.53
CA ILE A 85 0.08 -16.14 -11.88
C ILE A 85 0.73 -14.99 -12.67
N THR A 86 1.02 -13.89 -11.99
CA THR A 86 1.84 -12.79 -12.49
C THR A 86 3.12 -12.75 -11.68
N TYR A 87 4.27 -12.85 -12.35
CA TYR A 87 5.58 -12.72 -11.72
C TYR A 87 6.28 -11.48 -12.26
N VAL A 88 6.60 -10.54 -11.38
CA VAL A 88 7.29 -9.29 -11.70
C VAL A 88 8.62 -9.26 -10.96
N GLU A 89 9.69 -8.98 -11.68
CA GLU A 89 10.99 -8.66 -11.11
C GLU A 89 11.20 -7.14 -11.16
N MET A 90 11.42 -6.55 -9.99
CA MET A 90 11.64 -5.11 -9.82
C MET A 90 13.07 -4.91 -9.35
N THR A 91 13.87 -4.17 -10.10
CA THR A 91 15.19 -3.76 -9.63
C THR A 91 15.07 -2.34 -9.08
N PRO A 92 15.19 -2.13 -7.77
CA PRO A 92 15.18 -0.80 -7.18
C PRO A 92 16.36 0.00 -7.73
N THR A 93 16.11 1.13 -8.37
CA THR A 93 17.18 1.96 -8.95
C THR A 93 17.56 3.15 -8.09
N THR A 94 16.72 3.51 -7.13
CA THR A 94 16.94 4.68 -6.28
C THR A 94 17.14 4.23 -4.84
N PRO A 95 18.24 4.68 -4.15
CA PRO A 95 18.35 4.49 -2.71
C PRO A 95 17.17 5.19 -2.05
N TRP A 96 16.40 4.46 -1.29
CA TRP A 96 15.21 4.96 -0.62
C TRP A 96 15.65 5.99 0.42
N ARG A 97 15.24 7.22 0.27
CA ARG A 97 15.33 8.21 1.35
C ARG A 97 14.20 7.89 2.31
N LEU A 98 14.57 7.23 3.38
CA LEU A 98 13.60 6.75 4.33
C LEU A 98 13.47 7.78 5.43
N TRP A 99 12.20 8.18 5.73
CA TRP A 99 11.86 8.81 6.98
C TRP A 99 12.31 10.27 7.19
N GLU A 100 12.65 11.01 6.13
CA GLU A 100 12.78 12.46 6.24
C GLU A 100 11.41 13.06 6.64
N GLY A 101 11.21 13.43 7.89
CA GLY A 101 9.94 13.95 8.39
C GLY A 101 9.33 13.14 9.54
N TYR A 102 9.91 11.99 9.84
CA TYR A 102 9.51 11.14 10.96
C TYR A 102 10.58 11.09 12.04
N GLU A 103 10.12 11.09 13.30
CA GLU A 103 10.93 10.80 14.47
C GLU A 103 10.51 9.43 15.01
N VAL A 104 11.47 8.56 15.30
CA VAL A 104 11.22 7.25 15.87
C VAL A 104 11.70 7.25 17.30
N VAL A 105 10.85 6.84 18.22
CA VAL A 105 11.10 6.84 19.65
C VAL A 105 10.60 5.54 20.27
N ASP A 106 11.18 5.19 21.41
CA ASP A 106 10.64 4.10 22.23
C ASP A 106 9.23 4.46 22.67
N GLY A 107 8.30 3.58 22.37
CA GLY A 107 6.89 3.74 22.75
C GLY A 107 6.62 3.29 24.18
N GLU A 108 5.45 3.61 24.69
CA GLU A 108 5.01 3.12 25.99
C GLU A 108 4.74 1.61 25.90
N GLN A 109 5.35 0.85 26.82
CA GLN A 109 5.22 -0.61 26.84
C GLN A 109 3.76 -1.04 27.02
N THR A 110 3.29 -1.93 26.17
CA THR A 110 1.94 -2.47 26.27
C THR A 110 1.79 -3.34 27.51
N PRO A 111 0.85 -3.06 28.43
CA PRO A 111 0.67 -3.86 29.61
C PRO A 111 0.39 -5.35 29.31
N GLY A 112 1.15 -6.25 29.91
CA GLY A 112 1.01 -7.69 29.69
C GLY A 112 1.71 -8.26 28.47
N ALA A 113 2.55 -7.48 27.81
CA ALA A 113 3.40 -7.87 26.70
C ALA A 113 4.87 -7.81 27.15
N ASP A 114 5.21 -8.60 28.18
CA ASP A 114 6.52 -8.56 28.85
C ASP A 114 7.70 -8.96 27.94
N ASP A 115 7.45 -9.69 26.86
CA ASP A 115 8.42 -10.16 25.88
C ASP A 115 8.34 -9.35 24.55
N SER A 116 7.85 -8.11 24.62
CA SER A 116 7.76 -7.24 23.44
C SER A 116 8.23 -5.83 23.73
N HIS A 117 8.64 -5.14 22.67
CA HIS A 117 8.98 -3.75 22.78
C HIS A 117 8.12 -2.91 21.81
N THR A 118 7.84 -1.67 22.18
CA THR A 118 6.97 -0.77 21.42
C THR A 118 7.80 0.34 20.79
N VAL A 119 7.56 0.61 19.52
CA VAL A 119 8.18 1.67 18.75
C VAL A 119 7.10 2.63 18.25
N ASP A 120 7.26 3.90 18.56
CA ASP A 120 6.40 4.98 18.10
C ASP A 120 7.07 5.79 17.00
N VAL A 121 6.32 6.07 15.94
CA VAL A 121 6.73 6.92 14.82
C VAL A 121 5.92 8.20 14.86
N LEU A 122 6.61 9.32 15.00
CA LEU A 122 6.01 10.65 15.11
C LEU A 122 6.23 11.43 13.81
N GLU A 123 5.21 12.12 13.35
CA GLU A 123 5.28 13.12 12.29
C GLU A 123 4.95 14.48 12.90
N GLU A 124 5.87 15.45 12.82
CA GLU A 124 5.73 16.76 13.45
C GLU A 124 5.36 16.70 14.95
N GLY A 125 5.87 15.68 15.67
CA GLY A 125 5.59 15.44 17.07
C GLY A 125 4.24 14.77 17.38
N HIS A 126 3.49 14.35 16.35
CA HIS A 126 2.22 13.62 16.50
C HIS A 126 2.41 12.13 16.17
N LEU A 127 1.83 11.25 16.97
CA LEU A 127 1.88 9.82 16.75
C LEU A 127 1.23 9.46 15.40
N ARG A 128 2.01 8.86 14.51
CA ARG A 128 1.59 8.46 13.18
C ARG A 128 1.52 6.96 13.01
N ALA A 129 2.44 6.25 13.65
CA ALA A 129 2.41 4.80 13.72
C ALA A 129 2.94 4.29 15.04
N ARG A 130 2.45 3.15 15.47
CA ARG A 130 2.96 2.40 16.62
C ARG A 130 3.15 0.96 16.19
N PHE A 131 4.29 0.39 16.53
CA PHE A 131 4.62 -1.00 16.27
C PHE A 131 4.95 -1.70 17.57
N VAL A 132 4.39 -2.90 17.74
CA VAL A 132 4.76 -3.79 18.83
C VAL A 132 5.56 -4.94 18.22
N LEU A 133 6.80 -5.07 18.63
CA LEU A 133 7.74 -6.05 18.11
C LEU A 133 7.99 -7.12 19.18
N ASP A 134 8.13 -8.37 18.77
CA ASP A 134 8.62 -9.45 19.63
C ASP A 134 10.08 -9.19 19.95
N GLU A 135 10.47 -9.17 21.23
CA GLU A 135 11.81 -8.81 21.67
C GLU A 135 12.89 -9.80 21.20
N ALA A 136 12.54 -11.06 21.03
CA ALA A 136 13.49 -12.11 20.65
C ALA A 136 13.71 -12.22 19.14
N SER A 137 12.67 -11.98 18.35
CA SER A 137 12.67 -12.18 16.89
C SER A 137 12.50 -10.91 16.08
N SER A 138 12.18 -9.78 16.74
CA SER A 138 11.80 -8.50 16.12
C SER A 138 10.60 -8.60 15.16
N ILE A 139 9.85 -9.72 15.20
CA ILE A 139 8.66 -9.90 14.38
C ILE A 139 7.60 -8.86 14.81
N PRO A 140 7.00 -8.10 13.87
CA PRO A 140 5.91 -7.20 14.19
C PRO A 140 4.65 -7.97 14.62
N LEU A 141 4.35 -7.95 15.92
CA LEU A 141 3.16 -8.59 16.49
C LEU A 141 1.90 -7.79 16.18
N SER A 142 2.02 -6.45 16.21
CA SER A 142 0.95 -5.56 15.80
C SER A 142 1.47 -4.22 15.29
N SER A 143 0.63 -3.53 14.53
CA SER A 143 0.84 -2.14 14.14
C SER A 143 -0.45 -1.35 14.20
N GLU A 144 -0.32 -0.10 14.61
CA GLU A 144 -1.38 0.91 14.63
C GLU A 144 -0.97 2.08 13.74
N ILE A 145 -1.81 2.49 12.83
CA ILE A 145 -1.60 3.67 11.97
C ILE A 145 -2.65 4.70 12.31
N PHE A 146 -2.23 5.93 12.52
CA PHE A 146 -3.08 7.02 12.91
C PHE A 146 -3.22 8.06 11.80
N GLY A 147 -4.42 8.63 11.67
CA GLY A 147 -4.65 9.81 10.83
C GLY A 147 -4.13 11.08 11.51
N GLY A 148 -4.04 12.19 10.76
CA GLY A 148 -3.53 13.47 11.25
C GLY A 148 -4.31 14.08 12.41
N ASN A 149 -5.53 13.62 12.65
CA ASN A 149 -6.34 13.99 13.82
C ASN A 149 -6.13 13.08 15.04
N GLY A 150 -5.16 12.16 14.98
CA GLY A 150 -4.87 11.18 16.03
C GLY A 150 -5.87 10.03 16.12
N SER A 151 -6.82 9.91 15.20
CA SER A 151 -7.72 8.76 15.17
C SER A 151 -7.04 7.55 14.54
N LEU A 152 -7.30 6.36 15.09
CA LEU A 152 -6.81 5.10 14.53
C LEU A 152 -7.42 4.90 13.13
N TYR A 153 -6.54 4.77 12.15
CA TYR A 153 -6.91 4.53 10.75
C TYR A 153 -6.81 3.05 10.39
N ARG A 154 -5.75 2.38 10.85
CA ARG A 154 -5.53 0.95 10.59
C ARG A 154 -4.91 0.27 11.81
N TYR A 155 -5.37 -0.94 12.06
CA TYR A 155 -4.80 -1.86 13.04
C TYR A 155 -4.46 -3.16 12.32
N THR A 156 -3.25 -3.64 12.53
CA THR A 156 -2.80 -4.94 12.04
C THR A 156 -2.29 -5.75 13.21
N ALA A 157 -2.64 -7.03 13.31
CA ALA A 157 -2.11 -7.92 14.34
C ALA A 157 -1.90 -9.33 13.81
N LEU A 158 -0.80 -9.95 14.22
CA LEU A 158 -0.61 -11.39 14.12
C LEU A 158 -1.38 -12.07 15.24
N ILE A 159 -2.43 -12.82 14.89
CA ILE A 159 -3.32 -13.49 15.87
C ILE A 159 -2.91 -14.93 16.15
N GLU A 160 -2.11 -15.52 15.27
CA GLU A 160 -1.50 -16.84 15.42
C GLU A 160 -0.12 -16.80 14.80
N VAL A 161 0.88 -17.29 15.50
CA VAL A 161 2.26 -17.39 15.00
C VAL A 161 2.81 -18.76 15.37
N GLY A 162 3.45 -19.42 14.44
CA GLY A 162 4.10 -20.70 14.64
C GLY A 162 5.35 -20.82 13.78
N PRO A 163 6.21 -21.81 14.09
CA PRO A 163 7.37 -22.10 13.28
C PRO A 163 6.92 -22.53 11.89
N ARG A 164 7.67 -22.12 10.88
CA ARG A 164 7.45 -22.52 9.50
C ARG A 164 8.02 -23.91 9.23
N ASP A 165 7.28 -24.73 8.47
CA ASP A 165 7.84 -25.95 7.90
C ASP A 165 8.90 -25.63 6.84
N SER A 166 9.90 -26.49 6.69
CA SER A 166 11.01 -26.30 5.75
C SER A 166 10.66 -26.41 4.24
N ALA A 167 9.39 -26.58 3.90
CA ALA A 167 8.95 -26.58 2.52
C ALA A 167 9.12 -25.19 1.87
N PRO A 168 9.46 -25.09 0.59
CA PRO A 168 9.55 -23.80 -0.08
C PRO A 168 8.18 -23.11 -0.06
N MET A 169 8.19 -21.78 0.20
CA MET A 169 7.00 -20.94 0.24
C MET A 169 6.21 -21.01 -1.09
N ILE A 170 6.92 -21.04 -2.19
CA ILE A 170 6.38 -21.20 -3.53
C ILE A 170 7.27 -22.19 -4.28
N ASP A 171 6.64 -23.13 -4.99
CA ASP A 171 7.33 -23.94 -5.98
C ASP A 171 7.61 -23.09 -7.23
N MET A 172 8.87 -22.68 -7.38
CA MET A 172 9.31 -21.86 -8.50
C MET A 172 9.49 -22.65 -9.80
N THR A 173 9.32 -23.99 -9.76
CA THR A 173 9.62 -24.88 -10.90
C THR A 173 8.68 -24.63 -12.08
N ASP A 174 7.42 -24.31 -11.80
CA ASP A 174 6.38 -24.08 -12.81
C ASP A 174 6.01 -22.59 -12.97
N MET A 175 6.82 -21.68 -12.40
CA MET A 175 6.56 -20.25 -12.52
C MET A 175 6.77 -19.75 -13.95
N PRO A 176 5.89 -18.88 -14.46
CA PRO A 176 6.15 -18.20 -15.72
C PRO A 176 7.44 -17.37 -15.60
N PRO A 177 8.15 -17.10 -16.71
CA PRO A 177 9.30 -16.21 -16.66
C PRO A 177 8.86 -14.84 -16.12
N PRO A 178 9.74 -14.16 -15.32
CA PRO A 178 9.41 -12.88 -14.75
C PRO A 178 9.13 -11.85 -15.85
N GLU A 179 8.09 -11.04 -15.65
CA GLU A 179 7.88 -9.86 -16.45
C GLU A 179 8.89 -8.80 -15.99
N VAL A 180 9.94 -8.59 -16.78
CA VAL A 180 10.90 -7.51 -16.53
C VAL A 180 10.23 -6.21 -16.96
N ARG A 181 9.91 -5.34 -16.01
CA ARG A 181 9.32 -4.03 -16.29
C ARG A 181 10.38 -3.05 -16.73
N GLU A 182 10.21 -2.50 -17.91
CA GLU A 182 11.08 -1.43 -18.41
C GLU A 182 10.82 -0.14 -17.63
N MET A 183 11.93 0.56 -17.27
CA MET A 183 11.86 1.89 -16.67
C MET A 183 11.21 2.87 -17.64
N ALA A 184 10.20 3.60 -17.17
CA ALA A 184 9.58 4.64 -17.96
C ALA A 184 10.48 5.89 -18.00
N GLN A 185 10.85 6.34 -19.20
CA GLN A 185 11.74 7.50 -19.39
C GLN A 185 10.98 8.83 -19.32
N ASP A 186 9.81 8.89 -19.95
CA ASP A 186 8.98 10.11 -20.02
C ASP A 186 7.73 9.96 -19.15
N VAL A 187 7.83 10.34 -17.87
CA VAL A 187 6.74 10.25 -16.91
C VAL A 187 6.16 11.64 -16.69
N ALA A 188 4.92 11.85 -17.13
CA ALA A 188 4.20 13.11 -16.95
C ALA A 188 3.77 13.37 -15.49
N LEU A 189 3.74 12.33 -14.66
CA LEU A 189 3.44 12.44 -13.24
C LEU A 189 4.55 13.22 -12.48
N PRO A 190 4.21 14.01 -11.45
CA PRO A 190 5.18 14.84 -10.73
C PRO A 190 6.28 14.00 -10.06
N ALA A 191 7.46 14.59 -9.85
CA ALA A 191 8.55 13.94 -9.12
C ALA A 191 8.26 13.78 -7.62
N SER A 192 7.33 14.58 -7.08
CA SER A 192 6.82 14.46 -5.71
C SER A 192 5.32 14.79 -5.67
N ALA A 193 4.59 14.20 -4.72
CA ALA A 193 3.19 14.50 -4.45
C ALA A 193 2.99 14.53 -2.93
N GLY A 194 2.56 15.67 -2.36
CA GLY A 194 2.70 15.95 -0.93
C GLY A 194 4.17 15.88 -0.53
N HIS A 195 4.48 15.16 0.53
CA HIS A 195 5.87 14.89 0.96
C HIS A 195 6.42 13.55 0.45
N TYR A 196 5.68 12.87 -0.43
CA TYR A 196 6.12 11.63 -1.08
C TYR A 196 6.96 11.95 -2.30
N TRP A 197 8.08 11.27 -2.49
CA TRP A 197 8.85 11.35 -3.74
C TRP A 197 8.59 10.12 -4.61
N ARG A 198 8.69 10.34 -5.91
CA ARG A 198 8.61 9.24 -6.88
C ARG A 198 9.92 8.45 -6.86
N ALA A 199 9.88 7.26 -6.22
CA ALA A 199 11.04 6.40 -6.12
C ALA A 199 11.35 5.72 -7.46
N ASP A 200 10.31 5.24 -8.16
CA ASP A 200 10.45 4.52 -9.42
C ASP A 200 9.27 4.78 -10.36
N SER A 201 9.48 4.46 -11.64
CA SER A 201 8.42 4.47 -12.65
C SER A 201 8.66 3.41 -13.72
N TYR A 202 7.61 2.70 -14.10
CA TYR A 202 7.68 1.56 -15.01
C TYR A 202 6.64 1.65 -16.11
N VAL A 203 6.97 1.08 -17.27
CA VAL A 203 5.97 0.82 -18.30
C VAL A 203 5.07 -0.32 -17.82
N ALA A 204 3.78 -0.07 -17.73
CA ALA A 204 2.77 -1.04 -17.33
C ALA A 204 1.83 -1.35 -18.49
N VAL A 205 1.04 -2.43 -18.38
CA VAL A 205 0.02 -2.76 -19.38
C VAL A 205 -0.99 -1.61 -19.52
N GLY A 206 -0.95 -0.96 -20.67
CA GLY A 206 -1.85 0.14 -21.01
C GLY A 206 -1.45 1.52 -20.50
N GLY A 207 -0.24 1.69 -19.94
CA GLY A 207 0.20 3.00 -19.47
C GLY A 207 1.51 2.99 -18.70
N ILE A 208 1.60 3.85 -17.71
CA ILE A 208 2.77 4.03 -16.84
C ILE A 208 2.33 3.81 -15.39
N GLN A 209 3.15 3.13 -14.61
CA GLN A 209 3.06 3.08 -13.16
C GLN A 209 4.16 3.93 -12.55
N ALA A 210 3.83 4.87 -11.68
CA ALA A 210 4.77 5.60 -10.85
C ALA A 210 4.58 5.21 -9.39
N PHE A 211 5.66 4.85 -8.72
CA PHE A 211 5.69 4.45 -7.32
C PHE A 211 6.22 5.60 -6.46
N TYR A 212 5.48 5.92 -5.41
CA TYR A 212 5.80 6.99 -4.46
C TYR A 212 5.88 6.45 -3.05
N THR A 213 6.79 7.02 -2.26
CA THR A 213 6.94 6.69 -0.84
C THR A 213 7.55 7.87 -0.07
N ASP A 214 7.28 7.94 1.23
CA ASP A 214 7.96 8.79 2.21
C ASP A 214 8.78 7.95 3.22
N GLY A 215 8.80 6.63 3.00
CA GLY A 215 9.41 5.64 3.87
C GLY A 215 8.39 4.90 4.74
N LEU A 216 7.44 5.58 5.36
CA LEU A 216 6.39 4.95 6.18
C LEU A 216 5.21 4.47 5.33
N PHE A 217 4.73 5.34 4.44
CA PHE A 217 3.61 5.04 3.56
C PHE A 217 4.05 4.99 2.10
N ARG A 218 3.23 4.37 1.26
CA ARG A 218 3.52 4.22 -0.15
C ARG A 218 2.24 4.12 -0.98
N PHE A 219 2.38 4.52 -2.23
CA PHE A 219 1.31 4.36 -3.21
C PHE A 219 1.87 4.28 -4.62
N SER A 220 1.11 3.69 -5.51
CA SER A 220 1.34 3.71 -6.94
C SER A 220 0.27 4.55 -7.63
N VAL A 221 0.68 5.33 -8.63
CA VAL A 221 -0.23 5.98 -9.57
C VAL A 221 -0.06 5.34 -10.94
N PHE A 222 -1.14 4.78 -11.44
CA PHE A 222 -1.21 4.24 -12.80
C PHE A 222 -1.82 5.31 -13.70
N GLU A 223 -1.06 5.76 -14.68
CA GLU A 223 -1.55 6.56 -15.79
C GLU A 223 -1.96 5.62 -16.91
N LEU A 224 -3.24 5.56 -17.20
CA LEU A 224 -3.85 4.63 -18.14
C LEU A 224 -4.43 5.38 -19.35
N SER A 225 -4.46 4.73 -20.51
CA SER A 225 -5.13 5.31 -21.66
C SER A 225 -6.61 5.61 -21.34
N ARG A 226 -7.18 6.66 -21.93
CA ARG A 226 -8.57 7.07 -21.72
C ARG A 226 -9.60 5.98 -22.01
N LYS A 227 -9.23 4.99 -22.83
CA LYS A 227 -10.10 3.88 -23.22
C LYS A 227 -10.19 2.78 -22.16
N THR A 228 -9.32 2.85 -21.14
CA THR A 228 -9.31 1.84 -20.07
C THR A 228 -10.57 2.00 -19.23
N ASP A 229 -11.36 0.95 -19.16
CA ASP A 229 -12.52 0.91 -18.28
C ASP A 229 -12.07 0.83 -16.82
N GLY A 230 -12.62 1.66 -15.96
CA GLY A 230 -12.33 1.66 -14.53
C GLY A 230 -12.96 0.50 -13.75
N GLY A 231 -13.59 -0.46 -14.46
CA GLY A 231 -14.26 -1.60 -13.85
C GLY A 231 -15.33 -1.16 -12.84
N SER A 232 -15.59 -1.99 -11.84
CA SER A 232 -16.62 -1.74 -10.81
C SER A 232 -16.38 -0.47 -9.97
N LEU A 233 -15.15 0.05 -9.93
CA LEU A 233 -14.84 1.29 -9.23
C LEU A 233 -15.44 2.52 -9.93
N ALA A 234 -15.50 2.51 -11.28
CA ALA A 234 -16.11 3.58 -12.06
C ALA A 234 -17.64 3.70 -11.86
N ASP A 235 -18.27 2.61 -11.43
CA ASP A 235 -19.71 2.57 -11.14
C ASP A 235 -20.07 3.14 -9.76
N LYS A 236 -19.08 3.33 -8.88
CA LYS A 236 -19.30 3.95 -7.57
C LYS A 236 -19.64 5.44 -7.70
N PRO A 237 -20.40 6.01 -6.76
CA PRO A 237 -20.63 7.45 -6.72
C PRO A 237 -19.31 8.22 -6.70
N SER A 238 -19.24 9.32 -7.44
CA SER A 238 -18.08 10.20 -7.35
C SER A 238 -18.14 11.01 -6.07
N VAL A 239 -16.98 11.18 -5.45
CA VAL A 239 -16.77 11.93 -4.22
C VAL A 239 -15.93 13.19 -4.49
N GLU A 240 -16.03 14.15 -3.59
CA GLU A 240 -15.14 15.31 -3.56
C GLU A 240 -13.94 14.99 -2.66
N MET A 241 -12.73 15.24 -3.18
CA MET A 241 -11.47 15.06 -2.46
C MET A 241 -10.52 16.18 -2.88
N ALA A 242 -9.69 16.65 -1.96
CA ALA A 242 -8.75 17.75 -2.22
C ALA A 242 -9.44 19.00 -2.82
N GLY A 243 -10.68 19.31 -2.40
CA GLY A 243 -11.48 20.40 -2.91
C GLY A 243 -11.93 20.24 -4.38
N ARG A 244 -11.89 19.03 -4.93
CA ARG A 244 -12.22 18.72 -6.32
C ARG A 244 -13.16 17.52 -6.39
N GLY A 245 -14.17 17.59 -7.23
CA GLY A 245 -15.07 16.45 -7.51
C GLY A 245 -14.57 15.58 -8.66
N GLY A 246 -15.13 14.38 -8.77
CA GLY A 246 -14.85 13.46 -9.89
C GLY A 246 -13.91 12.31 -9.55
N TYR A 247 -13.67 12.07 -8.28
CA TYR A 247 -12.95 10.89 -7.79
C TYR A 247 -13.94 9.76 -7.47
N HIS A 248 -13.57 8.54 -7.78
CA HIS A 248 -14.23 7.33 -7.33
C HIS A 248 -13.29 6.60 -6.38
N ARG A 249 -13.73 6.37 -5.15
CA ARG A 249 -12.87 5.86 -4.07
C ARG A 249 -13.41 4.55 -3.52
N GLN A 250 -12.50 3.69 -3.11
CA GLN A 250 -12.78 2.49 -2.35
C GLN A 250 -11.69 2.25 -1.31
N TYR A 251 -12.09 2.01 -0.06
CA TYR A 251 -11.20 1.50 0.97
C TYR A 251 -11.32 -0.01 1.06
N ASN A 252 -10.15 -0.66 1.09
CA ASN A 252 -9.96 -2.07 1.42
C ASN A 252 -9.21 -2.14 2.77
N PRO A 253 -9.14 -3.29 3.45
CA PRO A 253 -8.44 -3.38 4.72
C PRO A 253 -7.00 -2.88 4.68
N ALA A 254 -6.27 -3.16 3.60
CA ALA A 254 -4.85 -2.83 3.48
C ALA A 254 -4.56 -1.61 2.61
N ALA A 255 -5.52 -1.11 1.81
CA ALA A 255 -5.25 -0.06 0.84
C ALA A 255 -6.47 0.81 0.55
N VAL A 256 -6.22 2.02 0.07
CA VAL A 256 -7.20 2.85 -0.61
C VAL A 256 -6.96 2.79 -2.12
N THR A 257 -8.04 2.70 -2.88
CA THR A 257 -8.01 2.80 -4.36
C THR A 257 -8.81 4.02 -4.77
N VAL A 258 -8.22 4.88 -5.60
CA VAL A 258 -8.88 6.07 -6.15
C VAL A 258 -8.75 6.09 -7.66
N LEU A 259 -9.89 6.20 -8.36
CA LEU A 259 -9.96 6.37 -9.80
C LEU A 259 -10.44 7.78 -10.13
N TRP A 260 -9.79 8.43 -11.09
CA TRP A 260 -10.29 9.68 -11.68
C TRP A 260 -9.88 9.79 -13.14
N ARG A 261 -10.49 10.75 -13.84
CA ARG A 261 -10.24 10.98 -15.26
C ARG A 261 -9.97 12.46 -15.52
N THR A 262 -8.96 12.72 -16.32
CA THR A 262 -8.69 14.03 -16.93
C THR A 262 -9.30 14.09 -18.35
N ALA A 263 -8.97 15.11 -19.13
CA ALA A 263 -9.41 15.20 -20.53
C ALA A 263 -8.90 14.02 -21.38
N ASP A 264 -7.67 13.60 -21.12
CA ASP A 264 -6.92 12.74 -22.03
C ASP A 264 -6.58 11.37 -21.42
N GLN A 265 -6.54 11.26 -20.10
CA GLN A 265 -6.05 10.08 -19.38
C GLN A 265 -7.01 9.65 -18.26
N SER A 266 -6.91 8.39 -17.88
CA SER A 266 -7.46 7.84 -16.64
C SER A 266 -6.34 7.57 -15.67
N TYR A 267 -6.57 7.83 -14.39
CA TYR A 267 -5.60 7.59 -13.32
C TYR A 267 -6.20 6.69 -12.26
N VAL A 268 -5.37 5.77 -11.76
CA VAL A 268 -5.71 4.95 -10.60
C VAL A 268 -4.58 5.11 -9.59
N LEU A 269 -4.92 5.55 -8.38
CA LEU A 269 -4.02 5.53 -7.22
C LEU A 269 -4.38 4.32 -6.37
N ILE A 270 -3.37 3.57 -5.95
CA ILE A 270 -3.51 2.45 -5.01
C ILE A 270 -2.40 2.58 -3.98
N GLY A 271 -2.75 2.61 -2.69
CA GLY A 271 -1.76 2.73 -1.63
C GLY A 271 -2.33 2.57 -0.23
N ASP A 272 -1.45 2.61 0.76
CA ASP A 272 -1.77 2.47 2.19
C ASP A 272 -1.94 3.81 2.91
N LEU A 273 -2.20 4.86 2.14
CA LEU A 273 -2.31 6.23 2.63
C LEU A 273 -3.45 6.43 3.63
N PRO A 274 -3.19 7.03 4.80
CA PRO A 274 -4.24 7.56 5.65
C PRO A 274 -5.01 8.69 4.94
N PRO A 275 -6.26 8.98 5.34
CA PRO A 275 -7.13 9.89 4.60
C PRO A 275 -6.57 11.31 4.42
N ASP A 276 -5.86 11.83 5.41
CA ASP A 276 -5.23 13.16 5.38
C ASP A 276 -4.06 13.21 4.38
N HIS A 277 -3.22 12.18 4.34
CA HIS A 277 -2.15 12.07 3.36
C HIS A 277 -2.69 11.88 1.94
N LEU A 278 -3.77 11.12 1.79
CA LEU A 278 -4.43 10.97 0.49
C LEU A 278 -4.91 12.32 -0.06
N GLU A 279 -5.50 13.18 0.79
CA GLU A 279 -5.92 14.53 0.38
C GLU A 279 -4.73 15.37 -0.08
N LEU A 280 -3.60 15.35 0.65
CA LEU A 280 -2.38 16.09 0.29
C LEU A 280 -1.81 15.62 -1.06
N VAL A 281 -1.72 14.31 -1.26
CA VAL A 281 -1.20 13.72 -2.50
C VAL A 281 -2.05 14.12 -3.71
N LEU A 282 -3.37 14.10 -3.57
CA LEU A 282 -4.29 14.43 -4.66
C LEU A 282 -4.24 15.90 -5.09
N ILE A 283 -3.72 16.81 -4.24
CA ILE A 283 -3.52 18.23 -4.61
C ILE A 283 -2.49 18.36 -5.73
N ASP A 284 -1.42 17.59 -5.68
CA ASP A 284 -0.29 17.69 -6.60
C ASP A 284 -0.43 16.81 -7.84
N LEU A 285 -1.30 15.82 -7.79
CA LEU A 285 -1.58 14.95 -8.94
C LEU A 285 -2.50 15.62 -9.98
N PRO A 286 -2.50 15.14 -11.25
CA PRO A 286 -3.35 15.68 -12.30
C PRO A 286 -4.83 15.76 -11.87
N ALA A 287 -5.41 16.95 -11.96
CA ALA A 287 -6.76 17.20 -11.48
C ALA A 287 -7.83 16.50 -12.35
N PRO A 288 -8.90 15.95 -11.76
CA PRO A 288 -10.01 15.43 -12.53
C PRO A 288 -10.67 16.52 -13.37
N ASN A 289 -11.23 16.11 -14.51
CA ASN A 289 -12.04 17.00 -15.31
C ASN A 289 -13.18 17.55 -14.47
N ARG A 290 -13.29 18.86 -14.38
CA ARG A 290 -14.49 19.48 -13.80
C ARG A 290 -15.67 19.01 -14.64
N ALA A 291 -16.59 18.26 -14.04
CA ALA A 291 -17.87 17.95 -14.67
C ALA A 291 -18.47 19.29 -15.10
N ASN A 292 -18.64 19.49 -16.42
CA ASN A 292 -19.14 20.74 -16.95
C ASN A 292 -20.52 21.01 -16.31
N PRO A 293 -20.67 22.02 -15.44
CA PRO A 293 -21.92 22.25 -14.71
C PRO A 293 -23.12 22.45 -15.65
N LEU A 294 -22.87 22.91 -16.88
CA LEU A 294 -23.88 23.04 -17.92
C LEU A 294 -24.39 21.67 -18.39
N LYS A 295 -23.55 20.64 -18.52
CA LYS A 295 -24.03 19.29 -18.87
C LYS A 295 -24.85 18.65 -17.75
N ARG A 296 -24.58 18.99 -16.49
CA ARG A 296 -25.33 18.52 -15.32
C ARG A 296 -26.70 19.21 -15.25
N ALA A 297 -26.75 20.52 -15.51
CA ALA A 297 -27.99 21.29 -15.60
C ALA A 297 -28.87 20.82 -16.78
N TRP A 298 -28.27 20.52 -17.94
CA TRP A 298 -28.99 20.00 -19.11
C TRP A 298 -29.62 18.63 -18.84
N ARG A 299 -28.94 17.71 -18.15
CA ARG A 299 -29.54 16.43 -17.75
C ARG A 299 -30.65 16.57 -16.73
N TRP A 300 -30.63 17.62 -15.91
CA TRP A 300 -31.69 17.88 -14.93
C TRP A 300 -32.94 18.54 -15.55
N VAL A 301 -32.76 19.24 -16.64
CA VAL A 301 -33.87 20.00 -17.31
C VAL A 301 -34.48 19.19 -18.47
N PHE A 302 -33.74 18.29 -19.11
CA PHE A 302 -34.14 17.61 -20.34
C PHE A 302 -33.98 16.08 -20.32
N GLY A 303 -33.51 15.45 -19.22
CA GLY A 303 -33.46 14.00 -18.98
C GLY A 303 -34.54 13.59 -18.00
#